data_bf779f6fc2162ab8c1f13cc007b33c5e
#
_entry.id   bf779f6fc2162ab8c1f13cc007b33c5e
#
_cell.length_a   1.000
_cell.length_b   1.000
_cell.length_c   1.000
_cell.angle_alpha   90.00
_cell.angle_beta   90.00
_cell.angle_gamma   90.00
#
_symmetry.space_group_name_H-M   'P 1'
#
loop_
_entity.id
_entity.type
_entity.pdbx_description
1 polymer ?
#
loop_
_entity_poly.entity_id
_entity_poly.type
_entity_poly.pdbx_seq_one_letter_code
_entity_poly.pdbx_strand_id
1 'polypeptide(L)'
;MSEEDLRSITVDSYQLRQARSYYAEHIKINGSYVIDVCKHTGDLSLSSHGLSVGDPLLIRGRIQSRHRSSTRYFIYILIDKAVQVDEEKDGVDSVSGYSCSCPNGLRTVGCCAHVATDLWYLGFGRHQSEILIPEKFLNNVCEELGGQEQE
;
A
#
# COMPACT_ATOMS: atom_id res chain seq x y z
N MET A 1 12.61 -1.04 -1.13
CA MET A 1 11.68 -0.49 -2.14
C MET A 1 11.64 1.02 -1.97
N SER A 2 11.98 1.77 -3.00
CA SER A 2 11.91 3.24 -3.01
C SER A 2 10.51 3.73 -3.39
N GLU A 3 10.26 5.05 -3.24
CA GLU A 3 9.00 5.64 -3.72
C GLU A 3 8.89 5.57 -5.26
N GLU A 4 10.01 5.58 -5.96
CA GLU A 4 10.08 5.46 -7.42
C GLU A 4 9.70 4.05 -7.89
N ASP A 5 10.15 3.02 -7.18
CA ASP A 5 9.75 1.63 -7.41
C ASP A 5 8.24 1.47 -7.28
N LEU A 6 7.65 2.10 -6.27
CA LEU A 6 6.21 2.08 -6.06
C LEU A 6 5.44 2.75 -7.19
N ARG A 7 5.98 3.82 -7.80
CA ARG A 7 5.36 4.49 -8.96
C ARG A 7 5.30 3.58 -10.17
N SER A 8 6.28 2.70 -10.36
CA SER A 8 6.27 1.74 -11.47
C SER A 8 5.14 0.72 -11.36
N ILE A 9 4.82 0.27 -10.13
CA ILE A 9 3.70 -0.67 -9.88
C ILE A 9 2.35 0.05 -10.00
N THR A 10 2.24 1.26 -9.48
CA THR A 10 0.97 1.99 -9.42
C THR A 10 0.56 2.62 -10.74
N VAL A 11 1.50 2.68 -11.70
CA VAL A 11 1.31 3.30 -13.03
C VAL A 11 0.98 4.80 -12.98
N ASP A 12 0.58 5.33 -11.80
CA ASP A 12 0.23 6.75 -11.61
C ASP A 12 0.60 7.24 -10.20
N SER A 13 1.12 8.45 -10.14
CA SER A 13 1.42 9.17 -8.90
C SER A 13 0.16 9.50 -8.06
N TYR A 14 -1.03 9.50 -8.68
CA TYR A 14 -2.29 9.74 -7.98
C TYR A 14 -2.57 8.68 -6.91
N GLN A 15 -2.38 7.41 -7.25
CA GLN A 15 -2.60 6.29 -6.32
C GLN A 15 -1.68 6.37 -5.09
N LEU A 16 -0.43 6.74 -5.29
CA LEU A 16 0.52 6.95 -4.18
C LEU A 16 0.16 8.11 -3.27
N ARG A 17 -0.35 9.21 -3.83
CA ARG A 17 -0.87 10.32 -3.01
C ARG A 17 -2.06 9.91 -2.18
N GLN A 18 -2.96 9.13 -2.77
CA GLN A 18 -4.09 8.55 -2.05
C GLN A 18 -3.65 7.56 -0.97
N ALA A 19 -2.58 6.79 -1.19
CA ALA A 19 -2.06 5.83 -0.23
C ALA A 19 -1.69 6.47 1.12
N ARG A 20 -1.03 7.62 1.11
CA ARG A 20 -0.68 8.36 2.33
C ARG A 20 -1.92 8.84 3.09
N SER A 21 -2.92 9.33 2.37
CA SER A 21 -4.19 9.77 2.97
C SER A 21 -4.97 8.60 3.57
N TYR A 22 -5.05 7.46 2.88
CA TYR A 22 -5.67 6.25 3.40
C TYR A 22 -4.96 5.71 4.65
N TYR A 23 -3.63 5.74 4.65
CA TYR A 23 -2.85 5.36 5.82
C TYR A 23 -3.21 6.22 7.03
N ALA A 24 -3.23 7.54 6.85
CA ALA A 24 -3.54 8.47 7.93
C ALA A 24 -4.93 8.25 8.51
N GLU A 25 -5.94 8.06 7.65
CA GLU A 25 -7.34 7.91 8.06
C GLU A 25 -7.64 6.55 8.69
N HIS A 26 -7.07 5.47 8.18
CA HIS A 26 -7.51 4.11 8.49
C HIS A 26 -6.53 3.30 9.32
N ILE A 27 -5.23 3.47 9.14
CA ILE A 27 -4.23 2.70 9.90
C ILE A 27 -3.94 3.38 11.22
N LYS A 28 -3.69 4.69 11.20
CA LYS A 28 -3.20 5.42 12.37
C LYS A 28 -4.30 5.80 13.37
N ILE A 29 -5.48 6.18 12.88
CA ILE A 29 -6.53 6.78 13.72
C ILE A 29 -7.57 5.75 14.18
N ASN A 30 -8.04 4.86 13.33
CA ASN A 30 -9.21 4.04 13.60
C ASN A 30 -8.95 2.54 13.82
N GLY A 31 -7.75 2.03 13.57
CA GLY A 31 -7.48 0.59 13.64
C GLY A 31 -8.36 -0.26 12.70
N SER A 32 -9.05 0.38 11.76
CA SER A 32 -9.96 -0.27 10.80
C SER A 32 -9.22 -0.96 9.65
N TYR A 33 -7.92 -0.81 9.61
CA TYR A 33 -7.03 -1.41 8.65
C TYR A 33 -6.23 -2.54 9.31
N VAL A 34 -6.35 -3.73 8.80
CA VAL A 34 -5.66 -4.90 9.33
C VAL A 34 -4.86 -5.54 8.21
N ILE A 35 -3.58 -5.79 8.47
CA ILE A 35 -2.69 -6.52 7.57
C ILE A 35 -2.30 -7.82 8.26
N ASP A 36 -2.64 -8.93 7.61
CA ASP A 36 -2.32 -10.28 8.06
C ASP A 36 -1.36 -10.96 7.08
N VAL A 37 -0.42 -11.72 7.61
CA VAL A 37 0.44 -12.61 6.82
C VAL A 37 -0.13 -14.02 6.88
N CYS A 38 -0.38 -14.63 5.72
CA CYS A 38 -0.88 -15.99 5.64
C CYS A 38 0.25 -16.99 5.98
N LYS A 39 0.06 -17.76 7.08
CA LYS A 39 1.11 -18.63 7.65
C LYS A 39 1.45 -19.86 6.79
N HIS A 40 0.54 -20.30 5.93
CA HIS A 40 0.65 -21.53 5.14
C HIS A 40 0.64 -21.27 3.64
N THR A 41 1.26 -20.19 3.20
CA THR A 41 1.29 -19.82 1.77
C THR A 41 2.02 -20.87 0.93
N GLY A 42 3.03 -21.54 1.49
CA GLY A 42 3.78 -22.59 0.80
C GLY A 42 2.96 -23.84 0.43
N ASP A 43 1.83 -24.07 1.10
CA ASP A 43 0.92 -25.19 0.83
C ASP A 43 -0.04 -24.91 -0.34
N LEU A 44 -0.07 -23.66 -0.84
CA LEU A 44 -0.91 -23.27 -1.95
C LEU A 44 -0.31 -23.78 -3.27
N SER A 45 -1.10 -24.54 -4.04
CA SER A 45 -0.73 -24.96 -5.39
C SER A 45 -0.87 -23.79 -6.39
N LEU A 46 0.03 -22.79 -6.28
CA LEU A 46 0.00 -21.59 -7.10
C LEU A 46 0.22 -21.88 -8.59
N SER A 47 0.98 -22.94 -8.89
CA SER A 47 1.23 -23.40 -10.26
C SER A 47 -0.04 -23.86 -10.98
N SER A 48 -1.01 -24.43 -10.26
CA SER A 48 -2.31 -24.80 -10.84
C SER A 48 -3.15 -23.59 -11.29
N HIS A 49 -2.81 -22.41 -10.77
CA HIS A 49 -3.44 -21.12 -11.13
C HIS A 49 -2.56 -20.27 -12.08
N GLY A 50 -1.52 -20.87 -12.67
CA GLY A 50 -0.64 -20.17 -13.61
C GLY A 50 0.34 -19.20 -12.95
N LEU A 51 0.51 -19.27 -11.62
CA LEU A 51 1.45 -18.45 -10.89
C LEU A 51 2.72 -19.25 -10.60
N SER A 52 3.86 -18.77 -11.11
CA SER A 52 5.19 -19.34 -10.83
C SER A 52 5.89 -18.47 -9.80
N VAL A 53 5.93 -18.92 -8.57
CA VAL A 53 6.55 -18.21 -7.44
C VAL A 53 7.45 -19.19 -6.69
N GLY A 54 8.69 -18.81 -6.46
CA GLY A 54 9.71 -19.70 -5.88
C GLY A 54 9.52 -19.91 -4.38
N ASP A 55 9.31 -18.82 -3.61
CA ASP A 55 9.05 -18.85 -2.17
C ASP A 55 7.90 -17.87 -1.83
N PRO A 56 6.64 -18.32 -1.95
CA PRO A 56 5.49 -17.46 -1.86
C PRO A 56 5.21 -16.97 -0.44
N LEU A 57 4.92 -15.69 -0.31
CA LEU A 57 4.37 -15.05 0.88
C LEU A 57 3.09 -14.32 0.48
N LEU A 58 1.95 -14.75 1.01
CA LEU A 58 0.68 -14.07 0.78
C LEU A 58 0.35 -13.14 1.95
N ILE A 59 0.16 -11.87 1.63
CA ILE A 59 -0.30 -10.84 2.55
C ILE A 59 -1.75 -10.51 2.24
N ARG A 60 -2.57 -10.42 3.29
CA ARG A 60 -3.96 -10.00 3.20
C ARG A 60 -4.17 -8.70 3.95
N GLY A 61 -4.64 -7.67 3.26
CA GLY A 61 -5.13 -6.44 3.84
C GLY A 61 -6.65 -6.45 3.96
N ARG A 62 -7.18 -5.81 5.01
CA ARG A 62 -8.61 -5.53 5.16
C ARG A 62 -8.78 -4.06 5.48
N ILE A 63 -9.50 -3.35 4.62
CA ILE A 63 -9.71 -1.91 4.74
C ILE A 63 -11.20 -1.57 4.69
N GLN A 64 -11.61 -0.59 5.49
CA GLN A 64 -12.96 -0.06 5.45
C GLN A 64 -13.13 0.90 4.26
N SER A 65 -14.29 0.84 3.62
CA SER A 65 -14.64 1.78 2.54
C SER A 65 -14.78 3.22 3.07
N ARG A 66 -14.23 4.19 2.33
CA ARG A 66 -14.41 5.63 2.63
C ARG A 66 -15.87 6.07 2.54
N HIS A 67 -16.63 5.46 1.65
CA HIS A 67 -17.97 5.91 1.29
C HIS A 67 -19.09 5.16 2.03
N ARG A 68 -18.77 4.00 2.61
CA ARG A 68 -19.73 3.16 3.32
C ARG A 68 -19.08 2.52 4.53
N SER A 69 -19.44 2.98 5.71
CA SER A 69 -18.87 2.51 6.98
C SER A 69 -19.07 1.01 7.25
N SER A 70 -20.09 0.37 6.66
CA SER A 70 -20.35 -1.05 6.79
C SER A 70 -19.60 -1.92 5.76
N THR A 71 -19.01 -1.32 4.71
CA THR A 71 -18.36 -2.07 3.63
C THR A 71 -16.87 -2.19 3.90
N ARG A 72 -16.35 -3.42 3.80
CA ARG A 72 -14.92 -3.72 3.89
C ARG A 72 -14.44 -4.36 2.60
N TYR A 73 -13.22 -3.99 2.20
CA TYR A 73 -12.53 -4.57 1.06
C TYR A 73 -11.37 -5.41 1.52
N PHE A 74 -11.07 -6.44 0.76
CA PHE A 74 -9.94 -7.32 0.98
C PHE A 74 -8.90 -7.09 -0.11
N ILE A 75 -7.66 -6.98 0.31
CA ILE A 75 -6.49 -6.81 -0.53
C ILE A 75 -5.65 -8.07 -0.39
N TYR A 76 -5.09 -8.54 -1.48
CA TYR A 76 -4.15 -9.64 -1.49
C TYR A 76 -2.91 -9.21 -2.26
N ILE A 77 -1.74 -9.43 -1.67
CA ILE A 77 -0.44 -9.19 -2.28
C ILE A 77 0.36 -10.47 -2.18
N LEU A 78 0.81 -10.99 -3.31
CA LEU A 78 1.68 -12.15 -3.40
C LEU A 78 3.12 -11.69 -3.61
N ILE A 79 4.00 -12.06 -2.71
CA ILE A 79 5.43 -11.75 -2.74
C ILE A 79 6.21 -13.03 -2.97
N ASP A 80 7.20 -12.99 -3.84
CA ASP A 80 8.21 -14.03 -4.00
C ASP A 80 9.46 -13.68 -3.19
N LYS A 81 9.68 -14.36 -2.08
CA LYS A 81 10.86 -14.17 -1.22
C LYS A 81 12.14 -14.77 -1.83
N ALA A 82 12.01 -15.62 -2.84
CA ALA A 82 13.16 -16.16 -3.54
C ALA A 82 13.84 -15.13 -4.45
N VAL A 83 13.14 -14.07 -4.82
CA VAL A 83 13.72 -12.95 -5.56
C VAL A 83 14.68 -12.21 -4.65
N GLN A 84 15.98 -12.32 -4.93
CA GLN A 84 17.00 -11.57 -4.22
C GLN A 84 16.96 -10.12 -4.66
N VAL A 85 16.71 -9.24 -3.72
CA VAL A 85 16.76 -7.78 -3.92
C VAL A 85 18.21 -7.39 -3.69
N ASP A 86 18.99 -7.30 -4.77
CA ASP A 86 20.31 -6.69 -4.77
C ASP A 86 20.16 -5.15 -4.82
N GLU A 87 21.23 -4.42 -4.51
CA GLU A 87 21.22 -2.93 -4.56
C GLU A 87 20.84 -2.36 -5.94
N GLU A 88 20.95 -3.17 -6.99
CA GLU A 88 20.58 -2.84 -8.37
C GLU A 88 19.17 -3.31 -8.79
N LYS A 89 18.53 -4.18 -7.97
CA LYS A 89 17.19 -4.72 -8.27
C LYS A 89 16.15 -4.08 -7.35
N ASP A 90 15.16 -3.49 -7.98
CA ASP A 90 14.02 -2.89 -7.30
C ASP A 90 13.21 -3.96 -6.55
N GLY A 91 12.83 -3.66 -5.32
CA GLY A 91 11.96 -4.54 -4.53
C GLY A 91 10.59 -4.82 -5.19
N VAL A 92 10.30 -4.18 -6.30
CA VAL A 92 9.17 -4.38 -7.20
C VAL A 92 9.16 -5.79 -7.78
N ASP A 93 10.33 -6.32 -8.16
CA ASP A 93 10.45 -7.64 -8.78
C ASP A 93 10.00 -8.77 -7.85
N SER A 94 9.99 -8.53 -6.54
CA SER A 94 9.47 -9.48 -5.56
C SER A 94 7.94 -9.52 -5.49
N VAL A 95 7.23 -8.53 -6.03
CA VAL A 95 5.76 -8.48 -6.06
C VAL A 95 5.25 -9.27 -7.26
N SER A 96 4.86 -10.52 -7.02
CA SER A 96 4.41 -11.44 -8.08
C SER A 96 2.96 -11.22 -8.49
N GLY A 97 2.16 -10.57 -7.66
CA GLY A 97 0.77 -10.27 -7.98
C GLY A 97 0.03 -9.58 -6.85
N TYR A 98 -1.06 -8.94 -7.21
CA TYR A 98 -1.94 -8.29 -6.26
C TYR A 98 -3.39 -8.26 -6.75
N SER A 99 -4.33 -8.17 -5.81
CA SER A 99 -5.76 -8.08 -6.09
C SER A 99 -6.48 -7.30 -4.99
N CYS A 100 -7.58 -6.65 -5.35
CA CYS A 100 -8.47 -5.99 -4.40
C CYS A 100 -9.93 -6.23 -4.77
N SER A 101 -10.76 -6.52 -3.78
CA SER A 101 -12.19 -6.74 -3.96
C SER A 101 -13.01 -5.46 -4.15
N CYS A 102 -12.40 -4.27 -4.17
CA CYS A 102 -13.12 -3.03 -4.44
C CYS A 102 -13.54 -2.90 -5.91
N PRO A 103 -14.60 -2.13 -6.21
CA PRO A 103 -15.07 -1.95 -7.59
C PRO A 103 -13.99 -1.42 -8.55
N ASN A 104 -13.09 -0.57 -8.07
CA ASN A 104 -11.97 -0.06 -8.86
C ASN A 104 -10.88 -1.12 -9.06
N GLY A 105 -10.56 -1.91 -8.03
CA GLY A 105 -9.57 -2.98 -8.13
C GLY A 105 -9.92 -4.08 -9.12
N LEU A 106 -11.20 -4.27 -9.41
CA LEU A 106 -11.70 -5.23 -10.39
C LEU A 106 -11.65 -4.70 -11.84
N ARG A 107 -11.48 -3.40 -12.05
CA ARG A 107 -11.62 -2.75 -13.36
C ARG A 107 -10.37 -2.00 -13.83
N THR A 108 -9.38 -1.79 -12.95
CA THR A 108 -8.26 -0.89 -13.23
C THR A 108 -7.07 -1.68 -13.76
N VAL A 109 -6.49 -1.22 -14.85
CA VAL A 109 -5.12 -1.61 -15.25
C VAL A 109 -4.16 -0.93 -14.27
N GLY A 110 -3.33 -1.72 -13.59
CA GLY A 110 -2.54 -1.23 -12.46
C GLY A 110 -3.23 -1.52 -11.12
N CYS A 111 -2.87 -0.83 -10.06
CA CYS A 111 -3.44 -1.05 -8.75
C CYS A 111 -4.39 0.07 -8.31
N CYS A 112 -5.40 -0.29 -7.52
CA CYS A 112 -6.27 0.71 -6.88
C CYS A 112 -5.55 1.36 -5.68
N ALA A 113 -6.13 2.46 -5.14
CA ALA A 113 -5.56 3.16 -3.99
C ALA A 113 -5.39 2.27 -2.75
N HIS A 114 -6.23 1.24 -2.56
CA HIS A 114 -6.12 0.31 -1.44
C HIS A 114 -4.85 -0.56 -1.55
N VAL A 115 -4.60 -1.15 -2.73
CA VAL A 115 -3.37 -1.92 -2.99
C VAL A 115 -2.14 -1.02 -2.89
N ALA A 116 -2.22 0.19 -3.46
CA ALA A 116 -1.14 1.17 -3.36
C ALA A 116 -0.81 1.52 -1.90
N THR A 117 -1.82 1.60 -1.03
CA THR A 117 -1.64 1.86 0.41
C THR A 117 -0.86 0.74 1.10
N ASP A 118 -1.20 -0.52 0.83
CA ASP A 118 -0.50 -1.68 1.40
C ASP A 118 0.95 -1.76 0.90
N LEU A 119 1.15 -1.64 -0.40
CA LEU A 119 2.48 -1.65 -1.00
C LEU A 119 3.34 -0.50 -0.47
N TRP A 120 2.78 0.70 -0.39
CA TRP A 120 3.48 1.87 0.14
C TRP A 120 3.85 1.69 1.61
N TYR A 121 2.92 1.24 2.43
CA TYR A 121 3.18 1.04 3.85
C TYR A 121 4.21 -0.06 4.09
N LEU A 122 4.04 -1.23 3.47
CA LEU A 122 4.93 -2.38 3.68
C LEU A 122 6.32 -2.15 3.08
N GLY A 123 6.40 -1.53 1.90
CA GLY A 123 7.65 -1.35 1.18
C GLY A 123 8.43 -0.10 1.60
N PHE A 124 7.74 0.94 2.04
CA PHE A 124 8.36 2.24 2.31
C PHE A 124 7.93 2.84 3.65
N GLY A 125 6.63 3.04 3.88
CA GLY A 125 6.13 3.85 4.99
C GLY A 125 6.56 3.35 6.37
N ARG A 126 6.51 2.05 6.60
CA ARG A 126 6.90 1.45 7.90
C ARG A 126 8.38 1.63 8.27
N HIS A 127 9.22 1.95 7.29
CA HIS A 127 10.67 2.17 7.49
C HIS A 127 11.01 3.64 7.72
N GLN A 128 10.03 4.54 7.61
CA GLN A 128 10.24 5.96 7.89
C GLN A 128 10.16 6.25 9.37
N SER A 129 11.06 7.09 9.88
CA SER A 129 11.05 7.54 11.27
C SER A 129 9.83 8.39 11.60
N GLU A 130 9.36 9.14 10.64
CA GLU A 130 8.13 9.94 10.72
C GLU A 130 7.37 9.88 9.39
N ILE A 131 6.08 9.55 9.47
CA ILE A 131 5.18 9.57 8.32
C ILE A 131 4.47 10.92 8.33
N LEU A 132 4.80 11.76 7.36
CA LEU A 132 4.15 13.05 7.16
C LEU A 132 2.68 12.82 6.72
N ILE A 133 1.76 13.26 7.57
CA ILE A 133 0.34 13.21 7.29
C ILE A 133 -0.04 14.54 6.61
N PRO A 134 -0.82 14.52 5.52
CA PRO A 134 -1.20 15.74 4.80
C PRO A 134 -1.80 16.84 5.67
N GLU A 135 -2.60 16.48 6.69
CA GLU A 135 -3.18 17.43 7.64
C GLU A 135 -2.13 18.20 8.44
N LYS A 136 -1.08 17.52 8.92
CA LYS A 136 0.00 18.19 9.67
C LYS A 136 0.77 19.16 8.77
N PHE A 137 0.96 18.79 7.51
CA PHE A 137 1.64 19.66 6.55
C PHE A 137 0.83 20.94 6.29
N LEU A 138 -0.48 20.83 6.13
CA LEU A 138 -1.36 22.00 5.92
C LEU A 138 -1.44 22.87 7.16
N ASN A 139 -1.46 22.31 8.37
CA ASN A 139 -1.42 23.06 9.61
C ASN A 139 -0.13 23.87 9.74
N ASN A 140 1.03 23.26 9.45
CA ASN A 140 2.31 23.97 9.46
C ASN A 140 2.33 25.12 8.48
N VAL A 141 1.80 24.93 7.26
CA VAL A 141 1.69 26.03 6.27
C VAL A 141 0.78 27.15 6.75
N CYS A 142 -0.33 26.81 7.42
CA CYS A 142 -1.22 27.83 7.99
C CYS A 142 -0.57 28.58 9.16
N GLU A 143 0.21 27.92 10.00
CA GLU A 143 0.95 28.55 11.09
C GLU A 143 2.05 29.48 10.56
N GLU A 144 2.78 29.08 9.51
CA GLU A 144 3.79 29.92 8.86
C GLU A 144 3.18 31.17 8.21
N LEU A 145 2.01 31.04 7.60
CA LEU A 145 1.31 32.17 6.98
C LEU A 145 0.64 33.09 8.00
N GLY A 146 0.15 32.55 9.13
CA GLY A 146 -0.47 33.32 10.21
C GLY A 146 0.51 34.10 11.07
N GLY A 147 1.80 33.78 11.03
CA GLY A 147 2.86 34.49 11.77
C GLY A 147 3.33 35.81 11.13
N GLN A 148 2.84 36.20 9.96
CA GLN A 148 3.25 37.38 9.25
C GLN A 148 2.26 38.57 9.34
N GLU A 149 1.18 38.46 10.11
CA GLU A 149 0.22 39.56 10.31
C GLU A 149 0.30 40.16 11.72
N GLN A 150 1.50 40.46 12.19
CA GLN A 150 1.68 41.37 13.36
C GLN A 150 2.96 42.20 13.18
N GLU A 151 2.88 43.27 12.36
CA GLU A 151 3.58 44.54 12.56
C GLU A 151 2.81 45.69 11.89
#